data_e613d01fc7ed1996d82740fca3981220
#
_entry.id   e613d01fc7ed1996d82740fca3981220
#
_cell.length_a   1.000
_cell.length_b   1.000
_cell.length_c   1.000
_cell.angle_alpha   90.00
_cell.angle_beta   90.00
_cell.angle_gamma   90.00
#
_symmetry.space_group_name_H-M   'P 1'
#
loop_
_entity.id
_entity.type
_entity.pdbx_description
1 polymer ?
#
loop_
_entity_poly.entity_id
_entity_poly.type
_entity_poly.pdbx_seq_one_letter_code
_entity_poly.pdbx_strand_id
1 'polypeptide(L)'
;MGKYHINLKGEVAICRAMEHCPLGGAHFDHQTEAIEYADRMNEAVINSKLPEDLARMEYIESDIHKYKYIHDEDYSMQEALKRGEYVEKRVEYARTVEKLDSKSLYYDETIEDYSPERKALHNRLLREVLDKYKDVPCEAKVFMSGGISGAGKTTILSKMGIDFQNYATVSSDDFKELLAREGAIPHVEGLTPMEASSLVHEESSHLADRLLLNLANQRKNLIYDFTMKSESTTMTRIGTLNNFGYQNEDIRIVFVDVPLSVSKGRAKTRYMVGLNNFDLGGR
;
A
#
# COMPACT_ATOMS: atom_id res chain seq x y z
N MET A 1 19.67 -31.81 9.94
CA MET A 1 18.62 -30.86 9.47
C MET A 1 17.31 -31.36 10.02
N GLY A 2 16.50 -30.49 10.65
CA GLY A 2 15.21 -30.88 11.24
C GLY A 2 14.23 -31.35 10.19
N LYS A 3 13.32 -32.23 10.59
CA LYS A 3 12.36 -32.90 9.69
C LYS A 3 11.16 -32.03 9.32
N TYR A 4 10.89 -30.97 10.08
CA TYR A 4 9.73 -30.11 9.93
C TYR A 4 10.17 -28.65 9.83
N HIS A 5 9.42 -27.87 9.07
CA HIS A 5 9.55 -26.42 8.98
C HIS A 5 8.15 -25.77 8.92
N ILE A 6 8.09 -24.48 9.10
CA ILE A 6 6.87 -23.71 8.88
C ILE A 6 6.80 -23.36 7.38
N ASN A 7 5.71 -23.74 6.73
CA ASN A 7 5.50 -23.44 5.31
C ASN A 7 5.02 -21.99 5.11
N LEU A 8 4.83 -21.62 3.84
CA LEU A 8 4.41 -20.26 3.46
C LEU A 8 3.04 -19.83 3.97
N LYS A 9 2.23 -20.79 4.42
CA LYS A 9 0.90 -20.52 5.01
C LYS A 9 0.95 -20.42 6.53
N GLY A 10 2.14 -20.51 7.14
CA GLY A 10 2.30 -20.59 8.58
C GLY A 10 2.00 -21.98 9.17
N GLU A 11 1.85 -23.01 8.32
CA GLU A 11 1.53 -24.36 8.74
C GLU A 11 2.80 -25.21 8.84
N VAL A 12 2.79 -26.17 9.74
CA VAL A 12 3.89 -27.14 9.88
C VAL A 12 3.89 -28.10 8.70
N ALA A 13 5.02 -28.22 8.02
CA ALA A 13 5.21 -29.10 6.89
C ALA A 13 6.49 -29.95 7.01
N ILE A 14 6.52 -31.11 6.37
CA ILE A 14 7.73 -31.94 6.32
C ILE A 14 8.75 -31.30 5.38
N CYS A 15 9.96 -31.04 5.90
CA CYS A 15 11.07 -30.57 5.10
C CYS A 15 11.63 -31.74 4.27
N ARG A 16 11.57 -31.63 2.95
CA ARG A 16 12.10 -32.61 2.00
C ARG A 16 13.47 -32.25 1.44
N ALA A 17 14.05 -31.15 1.90
CA ALA A 17 15.37 -30.72 1.45
C ALA A 17 16.46 -31.67 1.98
N MET A 18 17.37 -32.09 1.09
CA MET A 18 18.45 -33.01 1.44
C MET A 18 19.64 -32.29 2.07
N GLU A 19 20.05 -31.14 1.55
CA GLU A 19 21.20 -30.39 2.02
C GLU A 19 20.83 -29.01 2.56
N HIS A 20 19.97 -28.29 1.87
CA HIS A 20 19.58 -26.93 2.23
C HIS A 20 18.12 -26.69 1.94
N CYS A 21 17.37 -26.20 2.94
CA CYS A 21 15.97 -25.87 2.76
C CYS A 21 15.84 -24.50 2.07
N PRO A 22 15.19 -24.41 0.89
CA PRO A 22 15.03 -23.15 0.18
C PRO A 22 14.15 -22.14 0.93
N LEU A 23 13.36 -22.61 1.91
CA LEU A 23 12.54 -21.73 2.72
C LEU A 23 13.31 -21.08 3.89
N GLY A 24 14.54 -21.55 4.16
CA GLY A 24 15.30 -21.06 5.33
C GLY A 24 14.58 -21.31 6.66
N GLY A 25 14.88 -20.49 7.66
CA GLY A 25 14.15 -20.45 8.91
C GLY A 25 14.35 -21.63 9.86
N ALA A 26 13.51 -21.69 10.87
CA ALA A 26 13.59 -22.69 11.92
C ALA A 26 13.17 -24.07 11.42
N HIS A 27 13.98 -25.08 11.73
CA HIS A 27 13.72 -26.48 11.47
C HIS A 27 13.64 -27.24 12.78
N PHE A 28 12.73 -28.19 12.84
CA PHE A 28 12.38 -28.93 14.04
C PHE A 28 12.50 -30.43 13.79
N ASP A 29 12.97 -31.18 14.77
CA ASP A 29 13.04 -32.64 14.65
C ASP A 29 11.70 -33.30 14.93
N HIS A 30 10.83 -32.64 15.70
CA HIS A 30 9.51 -33.12 16.05
C HIS A 30 8.40 -32.16 15.54
N GLN A 31 7.31 -32.75 15.06
CA GLN A 31 6.16 -32.01 14.55
C GLN A 31 5.51 -31.13 15.63
N THR A 32 5.47 -31.64 16.87
CA THR A 32 4.90 -30.92 18.02
C THR A 32 5.64 -29.61 18.32
N GLU A 33 6.97 -29.62 18.29
CA GLU A 33 7.80 -28.42 18.48
C GLU A 33 7.55 -27.37 17.38
N ALA A 34 7.40 -27.85 16.14
CA ALA A 34 7.09 -26.97 15.01
C ALA A 34 5.68 -26.35 15.14
N ILE A 35 4.70 -27.10 15.62
CA ILE A 35 3.33 -26.61 15.88
C ILE A 35 3.36 -25.55 16.98
N GLU A 36 3.98 -25.86 18.13
CA GLU A 36 4.10 -24.91 19.23
C GLU A 36 4.82 -23.61 18.83
N TYR A 37 5.81 -23.72 17.97
CA TYR A 37 6.50 -22.54 17.42
C TYR A 37 5.57 -21.73 16.50
N ALA A 38 4.87 -22.37 15.58
CA ALA A 38 3.93 -21.73 14.68
C ALA A 38 2.81 -21.02 15.45
N ASP A 39 2.26 -21.67 16.47
CA ASP A 39 1.19 -21.13 17.31
C ASP A 39 1.69 -19.90 18.10
N ARG A 40 2.89 -19.95 18.67
CA ARG A 40 3.49 -18.81 19.36
C ARG A 40 3.73 -17.62 18.41
N MET A 41 4.23 -17.90 17.20
CA MET A 41 4.45 -16.86 16.18
C MET A 41 3.14 -16.15 15.83
N ASN A 42 2.10 -16.92 15.58
CA ASN A 42 0.77 -16.39 15.27
C ASN A 42 0.19 -15.61 16.47
N GLU A 43 0.33 -16.14 17.66
CA GLU A 43 -0.14 -15.49 18.91
C GLU A 43 0.62 -14.20 19.22
N ALA A 44 1.95 -14.20 19.02
CA ALA A 44 2.78 -13.02 19.23
C ALA A 44 2.38 -11.88 18.31
N VAL A 45 2.14 -12.18 17.02
CA VAL A 45 1.74 -11.17 16.03
C VAL A 45 0.33 -10.65 16.28
N ILE A 46 -0.64 -11.54 16.59
CA ILE A 46 -2.04 -11.15 16.82
C ILE A 46 -2.20 -10.40 18.15
N ASN A 47 -1.55 -10.89 19.21
CA ASN A 47 -1.72 -10.37 20.57
C ASN A 47 -0.64 -9.35 20.99
N SER A 48 0.33 -9.08 20.13
CA SER A 48 1.44 -8.14 20.40
C SER A 48 2.24 -8.48 21.67
N LYS A 49 2.32 -9.76 22.01
CA LYS A 49 2.88 -10.20 23.28
C LYS A 49 4.39 -10.49 23.26
N LEU A 50 4.96 -10.74 22.07
CA LEU A 50 6.34 -11.20 21.94
C LEU A 50 7.08 -10.51 20.79
N PRO A 51 7.71 -9.32 21.03
CA PRO A 51 8.56 -8.66 20.03
C PRO A 51 9.68 -9.56 19.48
N GLU A 52 10.17 -10.49 20.28
CA GLU A 52 11.19 -11.47 19.92
C GLU A 52 10.75 -12.40 18.78
N ASP A 53 9.45 -12.69 18.69
CA ASP A 53 8.94 -13.53 17.61
C ASP A 53 8.85 -12.78 16.28
N LEU A 54 8.66 -11.46 16.31
CA LEU A 54 8.80 -10.63 15.12
C LEU A 54 10.26 -10.59 14.63
N ALA A 55 11.22 -10.45 15.52
CA ALA A 55 12.65 -10.51 15.17
C ALA A 55 13.03 -11.87 14.55
N ARG A 56 12.43 -12.96 15.01
CA ARG A 56 12.59 -14.29 14.37
C ARG A 56 11.95 -14.36 12.99
N MET A 57 10.80 -13.73 12.80
CA MET A 57 10.18 -13.60 11.46
C MET A 57 11.07 -12.82 10.51
N GLU A 58 11.66 -11.72 10.96
CA GLU A 58 12.65 -10.95 10.19
C GLU A 58 13.86 -11.78 9.78
N TYR A 59 14.38 -12.59 10.70
CA TYR A 59 15.51 -13.46 10.42
C TYR A 59 15.16 -14.48 9.32
N ILE A 60 13.98 -15.11 9.38
CA ILE A 60 13.50 -16.02 8.35
C ILE A 60 13.39 -15.29 7.00
N GLU A 61 12.79 -14.11 6.97
CA GLU A 61 12.64 -13.29 5.76
C GLU A 61 14.01 -12.84 5.20
N SER A 62 14.95 -12.42 6.07
CA SER A 62 16.28 -12.02 5.62
C SER A 62 17.06 -13.17 4.95
N ASP A 63 16.89 -14.39 5.42
CA ASP A 63 17.49 -15.57 4.81
C ASP A 63 16.86 -15.89 3.44
N ILE A 64 15.57 -15.70 3.28
CA ILE A 64 14.88 -15.85 1.99
C ILE A 64 15.41 -14.81 0.99
N HIS A 65 15.63 -13.57 1.39
CA HIS A 65 16.17 -12.54 0.51
C HIS A 65 17.58 -12.84 -0.01
N LYS A 66 18.40 -13.60 0.71
CA LYS A 66 19.73 -14.02 0.25
C LYS A 66 19.68 -14.97 -0.96
N TYR A 67 18.55 -15.66 -1.16
CA TYR A 67 18.34 -16.58 -2.28
C TYR A 67 17.65 -15.93 -3.50
N LYS A 68 17.56 -14.64 -3.55
CA LYS A 68 16.89 -13.80 -4.53
C LYS A 68 17.25 -14.08 -6.01
N TYR A 69 18.32 -14.81 -6.27
CA TYR A 69 18.84 -15.12 -7.59
C TYR A 69 18.56 -16.55 -8.07
N ILE A 70 17.71 -17.28 -7.39
CA ILE A 70 17.26 -18.57 -7.88
C ILE A 70 16.22 -18.30 -8.97
N HIS A 71 16.53 -18.64 -10.20
CA HIS A 71 15.74 -18.39 -11.41
C HIS A 71 14.46 -19.25 -11.53
N ASP A 72 13.80 -19.54 -10.42
CA ASP A 72 12.55 -20.25 -10.38
C ASP A 72 11.40 -19.26 -10.16
N GLU A 73 10.58 -19.05 -11.19
CA GLU A 73 9.42 -18.14 -11.14
C GLU A 73 8.44 -18.54 -10.02
N ASP A 74 8.27 -19.83 -9.77
CA ASP A 74 7.40 -20.33 -8.70
C ASP A 74 7.97 -20.01 -7.32
N TYR A 75 9.29 -20.09 -7.16
CA TYR A 75 9.96 -19.73 -5.91
C TYR A 75 9.84 -18.23 -5.63
N SER A 76 10.11 -17.39 -6.61
CA SER A 76 9.96 -15.91 -6.48
C SER A 76 8.54 -15.50 -6.12
N MET A 77 7.53 -16.21 -6.67
CA MET A 77 6.13 -15.96 -6.37
C MET A 77 5.78 -16.34 -4.92
N GLN A 78 6.30 -17.47 -4.45
CA GLN A 78 6.09 -17.92 -3.08
C GLN A 78 6.76 -16.99 -2.06
N GLU A 79 7.95 -16.50 -2.37
CA GLU A 79 8.70 -15.54 -1.57
C GLU A 79 7.94 -14.22 -1.40
N ALA A 80 7.40 -13.69 -2.51
CA ALA A 80 6.58 -12.49 -2.49
C ALA A 80 5.31 -12.63 -1.63
N LEU A 81 4.72 -13.83 -1.61
CA LEU A 81 3.55 -14.11 -0.76
C LEU A 81 3.90 -14.07 0.73
N LYS A 82 4.98 -14.75 1.12
CA LYS A 82 5.47 -14.72 2.50
C LYS A 82 5.82 -13.32 2.95
N ARG A 83 6.56 -12.60 2.12
CA ARG A 83 6.90 -11.21 2.41
C ARG A 83 5.66 -10.36 2.61
N GLY A 84 4.63 -10.55 1.77
CA GLY A 84 3.35 -9.86 1.90
C GLY A 84 2.66 -10.14 3.24
N GLU A 85 2.61 -11.39 3.69
CA GLU A 85 2.04 -11.76 4.98
C GLU A 85 2.83 -11.18 6.17
N TYR A 86 4.16 -11.24 6.11
CA TYR A 86 5.02 -10.61 7.11
C TYR A 86 4.78 -9.10 7.17
N VAL A 87 4.80 -8.42 6.03
CA VAL A 87 4.57 -6.98 5.94
C VAL A 87 3.22 -6.59 6.53
N GLU A 88 2.15 -7.32 6.19
CA GLU A 88 0.80 -7.05 6.72
C GLU A 88 0.78 -7.13 8.25
N LYS A 89 1.33 -8.21 8.82
CA LYS A 89 1.39 -8.41 10.27
C LYS A 89 2.28 -7.38 10.96
N ARG A 90 3.45 -7.08 10.37
CA ARG A 90 4.40 -6.11 10.95
C ARG A 90 3.84 -4.69 10.94
N VAL A 91 3.17 -4.31 9.86
CA VAL A 91 2.48 -3.00 9.76
C VAL A 91 1.35 -2.91 10.78
N GLU A 92 0.56 -3.97 10.93
CA GLU A 92 -0.53 -3.98 11.91
C GLU A 92 0.00 -3.85 13.34
N TYR A 93 1.11 -4.51 13.66
CA TYR A 93 1.80 -4.36 14.95
C TYR A 93 2.32 -2.92 15.13
N ALA A 94 2.97 -2.37 14.11
CA ALA A 94 3.46 -0.98 14.14
C ALA A 94 2.32 0.03 14.41
N ARG A 95 1.17 -0.18 13.77
CA ARG A 95 -0.01 0.68 13.94
C ARG A 95 -0.66 0.52 15.31
N THR A 96 -0.92 -0.71 15.72
CA THR A 96 -1.76 -0.98 16.91
C THR A 96 -1.01 -0.90 18.22
N VAL A 97 0.25 -1.35 18.24
CA VAL A 97 1.08 -1.47 19.45
C VAL A 97 2.08 -0.34 19.55
N GLU A 98 2.91 -0.17 18.51
CA GLU A 98 3.97 0.84 18.53
C GLU A 98 3.43 2.25 18.23
N LYS A 99 2.18 2.37 17.74
CA LYS A 99 1.53 3.64 17.40
C LYS A 99 2.34 4.48 16.40
N LEU A 100 2.93 3.81 15.42
CA LEU A 100 3.80 4.43 14.40
C LEU A 100 3.04 4.93 13.17
N ASP A 101 1.70 4.83 13.11
CA ASP A 101 0.97 5.48 12.02
C ASP A 101 1.05 7.01 12.14
N SER A 102 0.97 7.69 11.00
CA SER A 102 1.17 9.14 10.95
C SER A 102 0.11 9.94 11.70
N LYS A 103 -1.10 9.39 11.85
CA LYS A 103 -2.14 10.01 12.66
C LYS A 103 -1.77 9.94 14.14
N SER A 104 -1.37 8.77 14.65
CA SER A 104 -0.92 8.62 16.04
C SER A 104 0.29 9.49 16.37
N LEU A 105 1.20 9.70 15.43
CA LEU A 105 2.43 10.45 15.65
C LEU A 105 2.28 11.97 15.53
N TYR A 106 1.42 12.44 14.63
CA TYR A 106 1.44 13.85 14.18
C TYR A 106 0.07 14.54 14.21
N TYR A 107 -1.01 13.83 14.54
CA TYR A 107 -2.36 14.41 14.61
C TYR A 107 -2.76 14.69 16.05
N ASP A 108 -3.25 15.88 16.32
CA ASP A 108 -3.74 16.28 17.62
C ASP A 108 -5.27 16.29 17.60
N GLU A 109 -5.86 15.33 18.30
CA GLU A 109 -7.32 15.17 18.39
C GLU A 109 -8.00 16.37 19.08
N THR A 110 -7.27 17.18 19.87
CA THR A 110 -7.85 18.34 20.57
C THR A 110 -8.11 19.53 19.65
N ILE A 111 -7.29 19.66 18.62
CA ILE A 111 -7.43 20.71 17.58
C ILE A 111 -7.90 20.12 16.25
N GLU A 112 -8.14 18.82 16.20
CA GLU A 112 -8.56 18.07 15.01
C GLU A 112 -7.67 18.34 13.79
N ASP A 113 -6.35 18.43 13.99
CA ASP A 113 -5.41 18.76 12.91
C ASP A 113 -4.00 18.21 13.15
N TYR A 114 -3.21 18.16 12.10
CA TYR A 114 -1.80 17.77 12.16
C TYR A 114 -0.90 18.82 12.83
N SER A 115 0.24 18.38 13.36
CA SER A 115 1.23 19.27 13.97
C SER A 115 1.67 20.40 13.00
N PRO A 116 2.14 21.54 13.51
CA PRO A 116 2.58 22.64 12.64
C PRO A 116 3.63 22.25 11.61
N GLU A 117 4.60 21.41 12.00
CA GLU A 117 5.66 20.92 11.13
C GLU A 117 5.08 20.02 10.02
N ARG A 118 4.16 19.12 10.39
CA ARG A 118 3.50 18.23 9.43
C ARG A 118 2.60 19.02 8.46
N LYS A 119 1.90 20.02 8.95
CA LYS A 119 1.13 20.97 8.10
C LYS A 119 2.01 21.75 7.13
N ALA A 120 3.20 22.16 7.54
CA ALA A 120 4.14 22.83 6.66
C ALA A 120 4.55 21.92 5.49
N LEU A 121 4.84 20.63 5.78
CA LEU A 121 5.08 19.62 4.75
C LEU A 121 3.86 19.45 3.82
N HIS A 122 2.66 19.27 4.38
CA HIS A 122 1.42 19.15 3.61
C HIS A 122 1.21 20.33 2.65
N ASN A 123 1.40 21.53 3.12
CA ASN A 123 1.23 22.75 2.31
C ASN A 123 2.27 22.86 1.19
N ARG A 124 3.49 22.35 1.42
CA ARG A 124 4.54 22.28 0.39
C ARG A 124 4.17 21.27 -0.70
N LEU A 125 3.78 20.05 -0.30
CA LEU A 125 3.39 18.99 -1.23
C LEU A 125 2.16 19.39 -2.05
N LEU A 126 1.14 19.96 -1.39
CA LEU A 126 -0.05 20.44 -2.11
C LEU A 126 0.27 21.53 -3.13
N ARG A 127 1.14 22.49 -2.79
CA ARG A 127 1.57 23.53 -3.75
C ARG A 127 2.28 22.93 -4.95
N GLU A 128 3.19 21.99 -4.72
CA GLU A 128 3.90 21.29 -5.80
C GLU A 128 2.92 20.60 -6.77
N VAL A 129 1.93 19.88 -6.23
CA VAL A 129 0.94 19.19 -7.06
C VAL A 129 -0.01 20.18 -7.76
N LEU A 130 -0.43 21.24 -7.09
CA LEU A 130 -1.26 22.27 -7.70
C LEU A 130 -0.53 23.01 -8.84
N ASP A 131 0.75 23.29 -8.68
CA ASP A 131 1.59 23.90 -9.72
C ASP A 131 1.71 22.99 -10.96
N LYS A 132 1.82 21.68 -10.76
CA LYS A 132 1.79 20.67 -11.84
C LYS A 132 0.50 20.76 -12.67
N TYR A 133 -0.63 21.08 -12.03
CA TYR A 133 -1.95 21.10 -12.66
C TYR A 133 -2.46 22.51 -13.01
N LYS A 134 -1.60 23.53 -12.94
CA LYS A 134 -1.99 24.92 -13.21
C LYS A 134 -2.63 25.12 -14.58
N ASP A 135 -2.13 24.44 -15.62
CA ASP A 135 -2.55 24.59 -17.00
C ASP A 135 -3.70 23.62 -17.41
N VAL A 136 -4.16 22.75 -16.50
CA VAL A 136 -5.31 21.88 -16.74
C VAL A 136 -6.57 22.71 -16.98
N PRO A 137 -7.40 22.40 -18.00
CA PRO A 137 -8.63 23.13 -18.30
C PRO A 137 -9.62 23.19 -17.13
N CYS A 138 -10.39 24.30 -17.06
CA CYS A 138 -11.40 24.56 -16.03
C CYS A 138 -12.82 24.36 -16.58
N GLU A 139 -13.10 23.17 -17.14
CA GLU A 139 -14.36 22.85 -17.81
C GLU A 139 -15.31 22.03 -16.92
N ALA A 140 -14.88 21.71 -15.69
CA ALA A 140 -15.62 20.92 -14.71
C ALA A 140 -15.98 19.49 -15.18
N LYS A 141 -15.13 18.87 -16.00
CA LYS A 141 -15.29 17.46 -16.44
C LYS A 141 -14.62 16.51 -15.49
N VAL A 142 -15.24 15.37 -15.18
CA VAL A 142 -14.69 14.39 -14.24
C VAL A 142 -14.78 12.98 -14.77
N PHE A 143 -13.67 12.25 -14.68
CA PHE A 143 -13.66 10.79 -14.72
C PHE A 143 -13.43 10.26 -13.30
N MET A 144 -14.43 9.61 -12.73
CA MET A 144 -14.30 8.87 -11.48
C MET A 144 -13.93 7.43 -11.81
N SER A 145 -12.71 7.00 -11.48
CA SER A 145 -12.28 5.64 -11.75
C SER A 145 -12.35 4.78 -10.50
N GLY A 146 -13.06 3.65 -10.61
CA GLY A 146 -13.25 2.67 -9.55
C GLY A 146 -12.72 1.29 -9.92
N GLY A 147 -12.48 0.49 -8.90
CA GLY A 147 -11.99 -0.88 -9.02
C GLY A 147 -10.83 -1.17 -8.07
N ILE A 148 -10.60 -2.47 -7.85
CA ILE A 148 -9.55 -2.94 -6.93
C ILE A 148 -8.14 -2.58 -7.43
N SER A 149 -7.17 -2.60 -6.52
CA SER A 149 -5.75 -2.38 -6.88
C SER A 149 -5.33 -3.42 -7.93
N GLY A 150 -4.62 -3.00 -8.98
CA GLY A 150 -4.24 -3.89 -10.08
C GLY A 150 -5.34 -4.16 -11.13
N ALA A 151 -6.53 -3.59 -11.00
CA ALA A 151 -7.60 -3.75 -12.01
C ALA A 151 -7.22 -3.19 -13.38
N GLY A 152 -6.34 -2.20 -13.46
CA GLY A 152 -5.90 -1.57 -14.71
C GLY A 152 -6.70 -0.32 -15.07
N LYS A 153 -7.18 0.43 -14.07
CA LYS A 153 -7.94 1.67 -14.24
C LYS A 153 -7.29 2.65 -15.21
N THR A 154 -6.02 3.00 -14.98
CA THR A 154 -5.26 3.92 -15.85
C THR A 154 -5.17 3.41 -17.29
N THR A 155 -4.97 2.11 -17.48
CA THR A 155 -4.91 1.49 -18.81
C THR A 155 -6.25 1.62 -19.55
N ILE A 156 -7.37 1.44 -18.86
CA ILE A 156 -8.70 1.56 -19.46
C ILE A 156 -8.98 3.02 -19.84
N LEU A 157 -8.71 3.98 -18.94
CA LEU A 157 -8.86 5.40 -19.25
C LEU A 157 -8.02 5.81 -20.47
N SER A 158 -6.77 5.34 -20.57
CA SER A 158 -5.93 5.56 -21.74
C SER A 158 -6.52 4.97 -23.02
N LYS A 159 -7.05 3.74 -22.96
CA LYS A 159 -7.71 3.10 -24.10
C LYS A 159 -9.02 3.80 -24.54
N MET A 160 -9.67 4.51 -23.64
CA MET A 160 -10.81 5.35 -23.93
C MET A 160 -10.44 6.66 -24.64
N GLY A 161 -9.14 6.88 -24.90
CA GLY A 161 -8.64 8.09 -25.57
C GLY A 161 -8.60 9.32 -24.68
N ILE A 162 -8.59 9.14 -23.35
CA ILE A 162 -8.49 10.25 -22.40
C ILE A 162 -7.06 10.77 -22.43
N ASP A 163 -6.92 12.04 -22.78
CA ASP A 163 -5.65 12.75 -22.69
C ASP A 163 -5.42 13.22 -21.24
N PHE A 164 -4.55 12.52 -20.52
CA PHE A 164 -4.24 12.80 -19.12
C PHE A 164 -3.65 14.20 -18.89
N GLN A 165 -3.08 14.84 -19.91
CA GLN A 165 -2.57 16.21 -19.78
C GLN A 165 -3.69 17.24 -19.57
N ASN A 166 -4.91 16.91 -19.99
CA ASN A 166 -6.08 17.76 -19.84
C ASN A 166 -6.86 17.50 -18.52
N TYR A 167 -6.32 16.68 -17.62
CA TYR A 167 -6.97 16.32 -16.37
C TYR A 167 -5.99 16.32 -15.22
N ALA A 168 -6.40 16.82 -14.06
CA ALA A 168 -5.68 16.67 -12.81
C ALA A 168 -6.08 15.36 -12.13
N THR A 169 -5.11 14.52 -11.81
CA THR A 169 -5.35 13.26 -11.10
C THR A 169 -5.41 13.51 -9.60
N VAL A 170 -6.46 13.02 -8.95
CA VAL A 170 -6.61 13.01 -7.50
C VAL A 170 -6.53 11.57 -7.01
N SER A 171 -5.44 11.23 -6.35
CA SER A 171 -5.17 9.88 -5.83
C SER A 171 -4.41 9.97 -4.50
N SER A 172 -4.82 9.19 -3.51
CA SER A 172 -4.07 9.10 -2.25
C SER A 172 -2.73 8.38 -2.41
N ASP A 173 -2.61 7.50 -3.40
CA ASP A 173 -1.36 6.78 -3.65
C ASP A 173 -0.25 7.72 -4.15
N ASP A 174 -0.58 8.73 -4.95
CA ASP A 174 0.38 9.77 -5.38
C ASP A 174 0.96 10.51 -4.16
N PHE A 175 0.15 10.79 -3.14
CA PHE A 175 0.63 11.42 -1.91
C PHE A 175 1.46 10.48 -1.04
N LYS A 176 1.23 9.17 -1.06
CA LYS A 176 2.14 8.21 -0.41
C LYS A 176 3.53 8.24 -1.03
N GLU A 177 3.61 8.32 -2.37
CA GLU A 177 4.89 8.44 -3.08
C GLU A 177 5.60 9.76 -2.74
N LEU A 178 4.87 10.88 -2.66
CA LEU A 178 5.42 12.17 -2.25
C LEU A 178 5.91 12.16 -0.80
N LEU A 179 5.14 11.58 0.13
CA LEU A 179 5.55 11.40 1.53
C LEU A 179 6.79 10.50 1.64
N ALA A 180 6.88 9.44 0.84
CA ALA A 180 8.06 8.57 0.78
C ALA A 180 9.29 9.33 0.29
N ARG A 181 9.15 10.14 -0.78
CA ARG A 181 10.23 10.98 -1.31
C ARG A 181 10.79 11.95 -0.27
N GLU A 182 9.93 12.49 0.58
CA GLU A 182 10.32 13.40 1.66
C GLU A 182 10.85 12.68 2.92
N GLY A 183 10.95 11.35 2.90
CA GLY A 183 11.33 10.56 4.07
C GLY A 183 10.30 10.65 5.21
N ALA A 184 9.04 10.94 4.89
CA ALA A 184 7.99 11.22 5.85
C ALA A 184 7.14 10.00 6.23
N ILE A 185 7.43 8.82 5.65
CA ILE A 185 6.84 7.56 6.09
C ILE A 185 7.56 7.13 7.39
N PRO A 186 6.82 6.78 8.44
CA PRO A 186 7.40 6.29 9.68
C PRO A 186 8.33 5.10 9.45
N HIS A 187 9.51 5.13 10.04
CA HIS A 187 10.44 4.02 9.95
C HIS A 187 9.93 2.83 10.76
N VAL A 188 9.88 1.67 10.13
CA VAL A 188 9.56 0.40 10.78
C VAL A 188 10.70 -0.57 10.48
N GLU A 189 11.31 -1.08 11.52
CA GLU A 189 12.40 -2.04 11.37
C GLU A 189 11.92 -3.27 10.57
N GLY A 190 12.74 -3.71 9.62
CA GLY A 190 12.43 -4.82 8.72
C GLY A 190 11.53 -4.49 7.53
N LEU A 191 11.04 -3.25 7.41
CA LEU A 191 10.22 -2.82 6.28
C LEU A 191 10.89 -1.73 5.44
N THR A 192 10.68 -1.80 4.13
CA THR A 192 10.97 -0.68 3.24
C THR A 192 9.92 0.43 3.39
N PRO A 193 10.22 1.69 3.00
CA PRO A 193 9.20 2.75 3.00
C PRO A 193 7.96 2.41 2.18
N MET A 194 8.10 1.68 1.07
CA MET A 194 6.98 1.23 0.25
C MET A 194 6.07 0.27 1.03
N GLU A 195 6.64 -0.67 1.77
CA GLU A 195 5.90 -1.64 2.59
C GLU A 195 5.22 -0.98 3.79
N ALA A 196 5.89 0.02 4.39
CA ALA A 196 5.34 0.80 5.50
C ALA A 196 4.34 1.90 5.06
N SER A 197 4.12 2.08 3.75
CA SER A 197 3.31 3.18 3.21
C SER A 197 1.85 3.21 3.67
N SER A 198 1.32 2.09 4.14
CA SER A 198 -0.03 2.04 4.71
C SER A 198 -0.14 2.75 6.07
N LEU A 199 0.97 3.05 6.75
CA LEU A 199 1.00 3.83 7.99
C LEU A 199 0.72 5.33 7.76
N VAL A 200 0.80 5.80 6.52
CA VAL A 200 0.41 7.17 6.11
C VAL A 200 -0.90 7.19 5.31
N HIS A 201 -1.72 6.13 5.38
CA HIS A 201 -2.91 6.03 4.54
C HIS A 201 -3.94 7.13 4.84
N GLU A 202 -4.24 7.40 6.11
CA GLU A 202 -5.21 8.45 6.49
C GLU A 202 -4.68 9.83 6.10
N GLU A 203 -3.40 10.09 6.34
CA GLU A 203 -2.75 11.34 5.96
C GLU A 203 -2.74 11.56 4.44
N SER A 204 -2.38 10.55 3.67
CA SER A 204 -2.40 10.63 2.20
C SER A 204 -3.80 10.86 1.65
N SER A 205 -4.82 10.26 2.28
CA SER A 205 -6.22 10.49 1.94
C SER A 205 -6.65 11.91 2.28
N HIS A 206 -6.27 12.44 3.44
CA HIS A 206 -6.51 13.85 3.82
C HIS A 206 -5.88 14.82 2.80
N LEU A 207 -4.66 14.55 2.35
CA LEU A 207 -4.00 15.36 1.33
C LEU A 207 -4.72 15.29 -0.04
N ALA A 208 -5.17 14.10 -0.44
CA ALA A 208 -5.95 13.92 -1.66
C ALA A 208 -7.28 14.67 -1.60
N ASP A 209 -7.97 14.66 -0.46
CA ASP A 209 -9.22 15.40 -0.28
C ASP A 209 -8.98 16.92 -0.32
N ARG A 210 -7.89 17.42 0.29
CA ARG A 210 -7.49 18.83 0.19
C ARG A 210 -7.15 19.22 -1.26
N LEU A 211 -6.46 18.36 -2.00
CA LEU A 211 -6.19 18.59 -3.42
C LEU A 211 -7.50 18.65 -4.21
N LEU A 212 -8.42 17.68 -3.99
CA LEU A 212 -9.72 17.67 -4.64
C LEU A 212 -10.47 18.99 -4.44
N LEU A 213 -10.57 19.46 -3.19
CA LEU A 213 -11.29 20.70 -2.88
C LEU A 213 -10.67 21.91 -3.57
N ASN A 214 -9.33 22.02 -3.62
CA ASN A 214 -8.63 23.11 -4.30
C ASN A 214 -8.87 23.09 -5.82
N LEU A 215 -8.78 21.91 -6.44
CA LEU A 215 -8.99 21.77 -7.88
C LEU A 215 -10.46 21.95 -8.26
N ALA A 216 -11.38 21.42 -7.43
CA ALA A 216 -12.81 21.54 -7.63
C ALA A 216 -13.27 23.01 -7.51
N ASN A 217 -12.74 23.77 -6.56
CA ASN A 217 -13.02 25.20 -6.45
C ASN A 217 -12.60 26.00 -7.69
N GLN A 218 -11.60 25.53 -8.44
CA GLN A 218 -11.16 26.09 -9.71
C GLN A 218 -11.91 25.48 -10.91
N ARG A 219 -12.82 24.52 -10.69
CA ARG A 219 -13.56 23.78 -11.71
C ARG A 219 -12.65 23.09 -12.74
N LYS A 220 -11.47 22.63 -12.29
CA LYS A 220 -10.52 21.88 -13.13
C LYS A 220 -11.12 20.57 -13.63
N ASN A 221 -10.68 20.12 -14.79
CA ASN A 221 -10.98 18.76 -15.23
C ASN A 221 -10.25 17.75 -14.35
N LEU A 222 -10.93 16.69 -13.89
CA LEU A 222 -10.42 15.77 -12.88
C LEU A 222 -10.45 14.31 -13.35
N ILE A 223 -9.43 13.56 -12.99
CA ILE A 223 -9.48 12.10 -12.85
C ILE A 223 -9.44 11.80 -11.35
N TYR A 224 -10.55 11.32 -10.80
CA TYR A 224 -10.63 10.99 -9.38
C TYR A 224 -10.54 9.47 -9.21
N ASP A 225 -9.36 9.01 -8.77
CA ASP A 225 -9.05 7.58 -8.63
C ASP A 225 -9.28 7.11 -7.19
N PHE A 226 -10.20 6.17 -7.00
CA PHE A 226 -10.49 5.54 -5.73
C PHE A 226 -11.14 4.16 -5.90
N THR A 227 -11.35 3.41 -4.82
CA THR A 227 -11.80 2.01 -4.91
C THR A 227 -13.30 1.85 -5.19
N MET A 228 -14.13 2.86 -4.93
CA MET A 228 -15.60 2.80 -5.01
C MET A 228 -16.21 1.62 -4.23
N LYS A 229 -15.69 1.34 -3.03
CA LYS A 229 -16.16 0.22 -2.19
C LYS A 229 -17.59 0.41 -1.66
N SER A 230 -18.05 1.65 -1.56
CA SER A 230 -19.31 2.03 -0.97
C SER A 230 -20.06 2.99 -1.88
N GLU A 231 -21.32 2.68 -2.13
CA GLU A 231 -22.23 3.57 -2.88
C GLU A 231 -22.37 4.91 -2.15
N SER A 232 -22.60 4.89 -0.84
CA SER A 232 -22.78 6.12 -0.06
C SER A 232 -21.57 7.06 -0.15
N THR A 233 -20.36 6.52 -0.05
CA THR A 233 -19.13 7.31 -0.22
C THR A 233 -19.02 7.87 -1.63
N THR A 234 -19.35 7.10 -2.65
CA THR A 234 -19.33 7.55 -4.05
C THR A 234 -20.33 8.69 -4.27
N MET A 235 -21.57 8.54 -3.76
CA MET A 235 -22.60 9.56 -3.86
C MET A 235 -22.23 10.85 -3.10
N THR A 236 -21.61 10.73 -1.91
CA THR A 236 -21.10 11.88 -1.18
C THR A 236 -20.06 12.65 -1.97
N ARG A 237 -19.15 11.96 -2.65
CA ARG A 237 -18.13 12.59 -3.49
C ARG A 237 -18.70 13.27 -4.73
N ILE A 238 -19.71 12.67 -5.37
CA ILE A 238 -20.47 13.32 -6.46
C ILE A 238 -21.17 14.58 -5.93
N GLY A 239 -21.84 14.51 -4.77
CA GLY A 239 -22.47 15.66 -4.14
C GLY A 239 -21.47 16.78 -3.82
N THR A 240 -20.27 16.42 -3.37
CA THR A 240 -19.18 17.39 -3.16
C THR A 240 -18.82 18.11 -4.47
N LEU A 241 -18.62 17.36 -5.55
CA LEU A 241 -18.31 17.94 -6.87
C LEU A 241 -19.45 18.85 -7.37
N ASN A 242 -20.70 18.39 -7.21
CA ASN A 242 -21.88 19.20 -7.59
C ASN A 242 -21.93 20.54 -6.85
N ASN A 243 -21.53 20.59 -5.55
CA ASN A 243 -21.46 21.83 -4.79
C ASN A 243 -20.42 22.83 -5.36
N PHE A 244 -19.43 22.35 -6.12
CA PHE A 244 -18.47 23.17 -6.85
C PHE A 244 -18.87 23.44 -8.30
N GLY A 245 -20.10 23.06 -8.70
CA GLY A 245 -20.67 23.36 -10.01
C GLY A 245 -20.33 22.38 -11.12
N TYR A 246 -19.87 21.17 -10.78
CA TYR A 246 -19.80 20.07 -11.73
C TYR A 246 -21.21 19.53 -11.96
N GLN A 247 -21.59 19.34 -13.20
CA GLN A 247 -22.92 18.81 -13.55
C GLN A 247 -22.84 17.27 -13.64
N ASN A 248 -23.94 16.58 -13.36
CA ASN A 248 -23.97 15.12 -13.41
C ASN A 248 -23.63 14.58 -14.82
N GLU A 249 -23.97 15.31 -15.86
CA GLU A 249 -23.68 14.99 -17.26
C GLU A 249 -22.18 15.02 -17.57
N ASP A 250 -21.40 15.79 -16.80
CA ASP A 250 -19.96 15.94 -16.94
C ASP A 250 -19.17 14.98 -16.05
N ILE A 251 -19.86 14.24 -15.15
CA ILE A 251 -19.26 13.23 -14.27
C ILE A 251 -19.43 11.85 -14.89
N ARG A 252 -18.34 11.27 -15.34
CA ARG A 252 -18.30 9.91 -15.91
C ARG A 252 -17.69 8.93 -14.95
N ILE A 253 -18.41 7.86 -14.64
CA ILE A 253 -17.93 6.78 -13.77
C ILE A 253 -17.40 5.65 -14.64
N VAL A 254 -16.16 5.26 -14.40
CA VAL A 254 -15.49 4.12 -15.05
C VAL A 254 -15.13 3.10 -14.00
N PHE A 255 -15.94 2.06 -13.84
CA PHE A 255 -15.65 0.97 -12.92
C PHE A 255 -14.99 -0.18 -13.66
N VAL A 256 -13.78 -0.54 -13.24
CA VAL A 256 -12.99 -1.62 -13.85
C VAL A 256 -13.09 -2.85 -12.98
N ASP A 257 -13.88 -3.82 -13.44
CA ASP A 257 -14.04 -5.11 -12.82
C ASP A 257 -13.18 -6.16 -13.52
N VAL A 258 -12.38 -6.88 -12.77
CA VAL A 258 -11.54 -7.97 -13.25
C VAL A 258 -11.55 -9.10 -12.23
N PRO A 259 -11.35 -10.36 -12.67
CA PRO A 259 -11.18 -11.47 -11.73
C PRO A 259 -10.11 -11.16 -10.68
N LEU A 260 -10.40 -11.49 -9.42
CA LEU A 260 -9.50 -11.22 -8.29
C LEU A 260 -8.10 -11.81 -8.50
N SER A 261 -8.00 -12.98 -9.16
CA SER A 261 -6.73 -13.61 -9.50
C SER A 261 -5.87 -12.73 -10.43
N VAL A 262 -6.49 -12.09 -11.43
CA VAL A 262 -5.80 -11.17 -12.36
C VAL A 262 -5.31 -9.94 -11.62
N SER A 263 -6.14 -9.34 -10.79
CA SER A 263 -5.79 -8.18 -9.96
C SER A 263 -4.64 -8.50 -9.00
N LYS A 264 -4.74 -9.61 -8.27
CA LYS A 264 -3.66 -10.08 -7.37
C LYS A 264 -2.35 -10.34 -8.12
N GLY A 265 -2.39 -10.99 -9.28
CA GLY A 265 -1.21 -11.21 -10.11
C GLY A 265 -0.51 -9.90 -10.50
N ARG A 266 -1.27 -8.92 -11.00
CA ARG A 266 -0.73 -7.60 -11.36
C ARG A 266 -0.21 -6.81 -10.16
N ALA A 267 -0.87 -6.89 -9.02
CA ALA A 267 -0.41 -6.24 -7.79
C ALA A 267 0.93 -6.84 -7.31
N LYS A 268 1.07 -8.17 -7.35
CA LYS A 268 2.31 -8.87 -7.04
C LYS A 268 3.44 -8.48 -7.98
N THR A 269 3.20 -8.46 -9.29
CA THR A 269 4.22 -8.04 -10.26
C THR A 269 4.71 -6.62 -9.97
N ARG A 270 3.81 -5.68 -9.67
CA ARG A 270 4.19 -4.32 -9.28
C ARG A 270 5.01 -4.29 -8.00
N TYR A 271 4.63 -5.07 -7.00
CA TYR A 271 5.38 -5.21 -5.75
C TYR A 271 6.80 -5.72 -5.99
N MET A 272 6.95 -6.80 -6.78
CA MET A 272 8.26 -7.35 -7.13
C MET A 272 9.14 -6.36 -7.89
N VAL A 273 8.56 -5.63 -8.86
CA VAL A 273 9.27 -4.57 -9.57
C VAL A 273 9.71 -3.46 -8.62
N GLY A 274 8.84 -3.06 -7.68
CA GLY A 274 9.15 -2.05 -6.67
C GLY A 274 10.29 -2.48 -5.74
N LEU A 275 10.28 -3.72 -5.26
CA LEU A 275 11.37 -4.26 -4.45
C LEU A 275 12.69 -4.28 -5.23
N ASN A 276 12.69 -4.77 -6.46
CA ASN A 276 13.88 -4.81 -7.29
C ASN A 276 14.45 -3.40 -7.54
N ASN A 277 13.60 -2.42 -7.78
CA ASN A 277 14.03 -1.03 -7.95
C ASN A 277 14.62 -0.46 -6.66
N PHE A 278 14.04 -0.76 -5.50
CA PHE A 278 14.55 -0.34 -4.20
C PHE A 278 15.94 -0.93 -3.93
N ASP A 279 16.15 -2.23 -4.17
CA ASP A 279 17.42 -2.90 -3.96
C ASP A 279 18.53 -2.40 -4.91
N LEU A 280 18.18 -1.89 -6.08
CA LEU A 280 19.10 -1.26 -7.02
C LEU A 280 19.36 0.22 -6.70
N GLY A 281 18.92 0.71 -5.53
CA GLY A 281 19.07 2.11 -5.10
C GLY A 281 18.06 3.05 -5.77
N GLY A 282 17.04 2.53 -6.43
CA GLY A 282 15.85 3.27 -6.87
C GLY A 282 15.00 3.67 -5.65
N ARG A 283 14.41 4.88 -5.71
CA ARG A 283 13.51 5.39 -4.68
C ARG A 283 12.08 4.94 -4.94
#